data_44a47b7291573a669bb0d14f7dfc2c5b
#
_entry.id   44a47b7291573a669bb0d14f7dfc2c5b
#
_cell.length_a   1.000
_cell.length_b   1.000
_cell.length_c   1.000
_cell.angle_alpha   90.00
_cell.angle_beta   90.00
_cell.angle_gamma   90.00
#
_symmetry.space_group_name_H-M   'P 1'
#
loop_
_entity.id
_entity.type
_entity.pdbx_description
1 polymer ?
#
loop_
_entity_poly.entity_id
_entity_poly.type
_entity_poly.pdbx_seq_one_letter_code
_entity_poly.pdbx_strand_id
1 'polypeptide(L)'
;YNFRRKNNKMFKHLSIISFKPNALKKFANSKRGKLEEIEDVELLRALEIGLKIKSFSLKGNSFSIDTPKNLKEFRKKIRFDRYYKKYVKQDNENKLQNK
;
A
#
# COMPACT_ATOMS: atom_id res chain seq x y z
N TYR A 1 14.88 1.02 -30.46
CA TYR A 1 14.03 2.08 -29.89
C TYR A 1 14.77 2.71 -28.72
N ASN A 2 15.34 3.91 -28.93
CA ASN A 2 15.98 4.70 -27.88
C ASN A 2 14.89 5.33 -27.00
N PHE A 3 14.53 4.67 -25.91
CA PHE A 3 13.76 5.29 -24.83
C PHE A 3 14.66 6.32 -24.17
N ARG A 4 14.56 7.61 -24.56
CA ARG A 4 15.16 8.70 -23.80
C ARG A 4 14.57 8.66 -22.40
N ARG A 5 15.35 8.20 -21.42
CA ARG A 5 15.06 8.36 -19.99
C ARG A 5 15.00 9.85 -19.68
N LYS A 6 13.86 10.50 -19.88
CA LYS A 6 13.54 11.71 -19.13
C LYS A 6 13.64 11.30 -17.65
N ASN A 7 14.19 12.17 -16.83
CA ASN A 7 14.25 12.01 -15.36
C ASN A 7 12.84 11.83 -14.77
N ASN A 8 12.24 10.67 -15.00
CA ASN A 8 10.93 10.34 -14.45
C ASN A 8 11.16 9.98 -12.98
N LYS A 9 10.75 10.90 -12.12
CA LYS A 9 10.74 10.68 -10.68
C LYS A 9 9.88 9.43 -10.39
N MET A 10 10.52 8.38 -9.94
CA MET A 10 9.83 7.14 -9.57
C MET A 10 9.21 7.30 -8.18
N PHE A 11 7.97 6.84 -8.03
CA PHE A 11 7.25 6.83 -6.76
C PHE A 11 7.00 5.39 -6.34
N LYS A 12 7.10 5.12 -5.04
CA LYS A 12 6.72 3.83 -4.48
C LYS A 12 5.20 3.81 -4.32
N HIS A 13 4.55 2.77 -4.83
CA HIS A 13 3.13 2.54 -4.59
C HIS A 13 2.91 2.16 -3.12
N LEU A 14 1.93 2.82 -2.47
CA LEU A 14 1.45 2.44 -1.15
C LEU A 14 0.13 1.70 -1.32
N SER A 15 -0.04 0.58 -0.61
CA SER A 15 -1.21 -0.29 -0.70
C SER A 15 -2.45 0.30 0.01
N ILE A 16 -2.73 1.58 -0.21
CA ILE A 16 -3.91 2.26 0.29
C ILE A 16 -4.73 2.72 -0.91
N ILE A 17 -5.89 2.11 -1.11
CA ILE A 17 -6.75 2.36 -2.25
C ILE A 17 -8.16 2.66 -1.74
N SER A 18 -8.74 3.76 -2.21
CA SER A 18 -10.12 4.14 -1.92
C SER A 18 -10.96 4.13 -3.19
N PHE A 19 -12.17 3.63 -3.09
CA PHE A 19 -13.14 3.64 -4.17
C PHE A 19 -14.38 4.45 -3.80
N LYS A 20 -14.93 5.18 -4.75
CA LYS A 20 -16.33 5.63 -4.64
C LYS A 20 -17.26 4.40 -4.73
N PRO A 21 -18.40 4.35 -4.02
CA PRO A 21 -19.27 3.17 -3.98
C PRO A 21 -19.63 2.60 -5.36
N ASN A 22 -20.02 3.47 -6.29
CA ASN A 22 -20.37 3.04 -7.66
C ASN A 22 -19.17 2.51 -8.45
N ALA A 23 -17.98 3.08 -8.24
CA ALA A 23 -16.75 2.60 -8.87
C ALA A 23 -16.35 1.24 -8.30
N LEU A 24 -16.48 1.04 -6.99
CA LEU A 24 -16.24 -0.26 -6.35
C LEU A 24 -17.19 -1.33 -6.89
N LYS A 25 -18.49 -1.02 -6.98
CA LYS A 25 -19.48 -1.95 -7.52
C LYS A 25 -19.15 -2.34 -8.98
N LYS A 26 -18.78 -1.36 -9.83
CA LYS A 26 -18.37 -1.63 -11.21
C LYS A 26 -17.11 -2.49 -11.26
N PHE A 27 -16.11 -2.18 -10.43
CA PHE A 27 -14.86 -2.93 -10.34
C PHE A 27 -15.07 -4.38 -9.87
N ALA A 28 -15.84 -4.58 -8.80
CA ALA A 28 -16.13 -5.91 -8.24
C ALA A 28 -16.91 -6.81 -9.20
N ASN A 29 -17.79 -6.24 -10.02
CA ASN A 29 -18.57 -6.99 -10.99
C ASN A 29 -17.85 -7.20 -12.34
N SER A 30 -16.65 -6.65 -12.51
CA SER A 30 -15.87 -6.85 -13.74
C SER A 30 -14.99 -8.08 -13.65
N LYS A 31 -14.80 -8.75 -14.78
CA LYS A 31 -13.83 -9.85 -14.91
C LYS A 31 -12.40 -9.30 -14.94
N ARG A 32 -11.41 -10.14 -14.65
CA ARG A 32 -10.00 -9.82 -14.87
C ARG A 32 -9.78 -9.39 -16.30
N GLY A 33 -9.02 -8.32 -16.48
CA GLY A 33 -8.62 -7.83 -17.78
C GLY A 33 -7.27 -8.40 -18.20
N LYS A 34 -6.91 -8.21 -19.47
CA LYS A 34 -5.65 -8.73 -20.03
C LYS A 34 -4.41 -8.16 -19.34
N LEU A 35 -4.42 -6.87 -19.01
CA LEU A 35 -3.27 -6.24 -18.33
C LEU A 35 -3.12 -6.76 -16.91
N GLU A 36 -4.23 -6.95 -16.19
CA GLU A 36 -4.23 -7.55 -14.86
C GLU A 36 -3.69 -8.99 -14.90
N GLU A 37 -4.06 -9.77 -15.91
CA GLU A 37 -3.58 -11.16 -16.07
C GLU A 37 -2.07 -11.25 -16.35
N ILE A 38 -1.52 -10.28 -17.09
CA ILE A 38 -0.09 -10.24 -17.46
C ILE A 38 0.75 -9.74 -16.28
N GLU A 39 0.31 -8.67 -15.61
CA GLU A 39 1.12 -7.95 -14.62
C GLU A 39 0.79 -8.34 -13.17
N ASP A 40 -0.28 -9.10 -12.95
CA ASP A 40 -0.84 -9.49 -11.64
C ASP A 40 -1.09 -8.28 -10.71
N VAL A 41 -1.57 -7.18 -11.32
CA VAL A 41 -1.88 -5.91 -10.64
C VAL A 41 -3.35 -5.55 -10.87
N GLU A 42 -4.19 -5.67 -9.83
CA GLU A 42 -5.65 -5.49 -9.90
C GLU A 42 -6.07 -4.10 -10.37
N LEU A 43 -5.28 -3.06 -10.07
CA LEU A 43 -5.59 -1.69 -10.48
C LEU A 43 -5.59 -1.50 -12.01
N LEU A 44 -4.91 -2.36 -12.74
CA LEU A 44 -4.92 -2.32 -14.21
C LEU A 44 -6.31 -2.63 -14.75
N ARG A 45 -7.07 -3.54 -14.11
CA ARG A 45 -8.48 -3.79 -14.44
C ARG A 45 -9.33 -2.51 -14.29
N ALA A 46 -9.08 -1.72 -13.25
CA ALA A 46 -9.79 -0.46 -13.07
C ALA A 46 -9.60 0.48 -14.28
N LEU A 47 -8.39 0.54 -14.82
CA LEU A 47 -8.09 1.33 -16.02
C LEU A 47 -8.76 0.72 -17.27
N GLU A 48 -8.69 -0.60 -17.46
CA GLU A 48 -9.29 -1.29 -18.60
C GLU A 48 -10.81 -1.12 -18.66
N ILE A 49 -11.49 -1.07 -17.53
CA ILE A 49 -12.95 -0.80 -17.48
C ILE A 49 -13.31 0.70 -17.47
N GLY A 50 -12.32 1.57 -17.70
CA GLY A 50 -12.52 3.01 -17.85
C GLY A 50 -12.76 3.76 -16.53
N LEU A 51 -12.31 3.24 -15.38
CA LEU A 51 -12.31 4.00 -14.13
C LEU A 51 -11.16 5.00 -14.12
N LYS A 52 -11.43 6.21 -13.63
CA LYS A 52 -10.41 7.24 -13.45
C LYS A 52 -9.71 7.02 -12.11
N ILE A 53 -8.40 6.84 -12.14
CA ILE A 53 -7.54 6.71 -10.96
C ILE A 53 -6.88 8.06 -10.67
N LYS A 54 -7.01 8.55 -9.45
CA LYS A 54 -6.31 9.72 -8.95
C LYS A 54 -5.30 9.29 -7.90
N SER A 55 -4.04 9.64 -8.08
CA SER A 55 -2.97 9.36 -7.13
C SER A 55 -2.56 10.62 -6.38
N PHE A 56 -2.10 10.45 -5.15
CA PHE A 56 -1.56 11.50 -4.31
C PHE A 56 -0.18 11.11 -3.82
N SER A 57 0.76 12.03 -3.87
CA SER A 57 2.09 11.83 -3.32
C SER A 57 2.07 12.11 -1.82
N LEU A 58 2.53 11.13 -1.03
CA LEU A 58 2.69 11.27 0.41
C LEU A 58 4.18 11.30 0.77
N LYS A 59 4.53 12.10 1.76
CA LYS A 59 5.88 12.09 2.34
C LYS A 59 5.97 10.96 3.37
N GLY A 60 7.01 10.16 3.33
CA GLY A 60 7.23 9.09 4.31
C GLY A 60 8.35 8.13 3.88
N ASN A 61 8.78 7.31 4.82
CA ASN A 61 9.82 6.29 4.63
C ASN A 61 9.26 4.89 4.92
N SER A 62 8.09 4.58 4.37
CA SER A 62 7.52 3.24 4.50
C SER A 62 8.38 2.22 3.74
N PHE A 63 8.53 1.03 4.30
CA PHE A 63 9.16 -0.10 3.62
C PHE A 63 8.34 -1.37 3.85
N SER A 64 8.41 -2.30 2.90
CA SER A 64 7.71 -3.57 2.96
C SER A 64 8.53 -4.60 3.73
N ILE A 65 7.86 -5.57 4.35
CA ILE A 65 8.49 -6.69 5.04
C ILE A 65 8.17 -7.95 4.24
N ASP A 66 8.98 -8.21 3.22
CA ASP A 66 8.76 -9.32 2.28
C ASP A 66 9.82 -10.43 2.48
N THR A 67 10.88 -10.16 3.22
CA THR A 67 11.99 -11.08 3.44
C THR A 67 12.41 -11.14 4.91
N PRO A 68 13.08 -12.22 5.37
CA PRO A 68 13.65 -12.28 6.72
C PRO A 68 14.61 -11.14 7.03
N LYS A 69 15.33 -10.63 6.03
CA LYS A 69 16.21 -9.46 6.16
C LYS A 69 15.39 -8.21 6.47
N ASN A 70 14.27 -8.00 5.75
CA ASN A 70 13.37 -6.86 6.00
C ASN A 70 12.78 -6.93 7.42
N LEU A 71 12.39 -8.12 7.87
CA LEU A 71 11.87 -8.33 9.23
C LEU A 71 12.91 -7.95 10.31
N LYS A 72 14.18 -8.37 10.11
CA LYS A 72 15.27 -8.02 11.03
C LYS A 72 15.52 -6.50 11.10
N GLU A 73 15.43 -5.83 9.96
CA GLU A 73 15.54 -4.39 9.86
C GLU A 73 14.35 -3.68 10.52
N PHE A 74 13.12 -4.16 10.27
CA PHE A 74 11.90 -3.67 10.90
C PHE A 74 11.98 -3.73 12.42
N ARG A 75 12.39 -4.85 13.00
CA ARG A 75 12.54 -5.02 14.46
C ARG A 75 13.48 -3.98 15.10
N LYS A 76 14.48 -3.51 14.36
CA LYS A 76 15.35 -2.43 14.82
C LYS A 76 14.66 -1.07 14.76
N LYS A 77 13.89 -0.80 13.70
CA LYS A 77 13.27 0.50 13.42
C LYS A 77 11.99 0.74 14.21
N ILE A 78 11.19 -0.32 14.46
CA ILE A 78 9.88 -0.20 15.11
C ILE A 78 9.93 0.45 16.49
N ARG A 79 11.02 0.25 17.22
CA ARG A 79 11.23 0.84 18.56
C ARG A 79 11.24 2.37 18.55
N PHE A 80 11.53 2.98 17.41
CA PHE A 80 11.56 4.43 17.23
C PHE A 80 10.24 4.96 16.63
N ASP A 81 9.34 4.07 16.24
CA ASP A 81 8.05 4.46 15.66
C ASP A 81 7.15 5.09 16.73
N ARG A 82 6.58 6.27 16.39
CA ARG A 82 5.74 7.04 17.29
C ARG A 82 4.46 6.30 17.67
N TYR A 83 3.83 5.64 16.71
CA TYR A 83 2.57 4.94 16.91
C TYR A 83 2.78 3.64 17.66
N TYR A 84 3.84 2.89 17.37
CA TYR A 84 4.20 1.69 18.11
C TYR A 84 4.32 1.95 19.61
N LYS A 85 5.04 3.00 20.00
CA LYS A 85 5.16 3.39 21.41
C LYS A 85 3.81 3.69 22.08
N LYS A 86 2.89 4.32 21.34
CA LYS A 86 1.55 4.62 21.83
C LYS A 86 0.74 3.35 22.05
N TYR A 87 0.74 2.41 21.09
CA TYR A 87 -0.01 1.16 21.18
C TYR A 87 0.52 0.22 22.25
N VAL A 88 1.84 0.10 22.41
CA VAL A 88 2.45 -0.74 23.45
C VAL A 88 2.12 -0.23 24.86
N LYS A 89 2.03 1.08 25.07
CA LYS A 89 1.57 1.65 26.34
C LYS A 89 0.11 1.28 26.64
N GLN A 90 -0.79 1.44 25.67
CA GLN A 90 -2.20 1.10 25.84
C GLN A 90 -2.41 -0.38 26.16
N ASP A 91 -1.68 -1.29 25.50
CA ASP A 91 -1.77 -2.73 25.77
C ASP A 91 -1.33 -3.07 27.21
N ASN A 92 -0.30 -2.42 27.71
CA ASN A 92 0.17 -2.64 29.09
C ASN A 92 -0.82 -2.07 30.12
N GLU A 93 -1.43 -0.94 29.87
CA GLU A 93 -2.45 -0.33 30.73
C GLU A 93 -3.73 -1.20 30.78
N ASN A 94 -4.18 -1.71 29.64
CA ASN A 94 -5.34 -2.61 29.55
C ASN A 94 -5.11 -3.96 30.26
N LYS A 95 -3.89 -4.50 30.20
CA LYS A 95 -3.52 -5.73 30.91
C LYS A 95 -3.45 -5.56 32.43
N LEU A 96 -3.20 -4.35 32.91
CA LEU A 96 -3.19 -4.05 34.36
C LEU A 96 -4.61 -3.83 34.91
N GLN A 97 -5.55 -3.37 34.09
CA GLN A 97 -6.95 -3.16 34.49
C GLN A 97 -7.79 -4.45 34.47
N ASN A 98 -7.34 -5.50 33.79
CA ASN A 98 -8.04 -6.80 33.68
C ASN A 98 -7.45 -7.87 34.60
N LYS A 99 -6.65 -7.52 35.60
CA LYS A 99 -6.18 -8.35 36.70
C LYS A 99 -6.83 -7.96 38.01
#